data_4a41950c13a73bdba9f8fdb97a5ba9b0
#
_entry.id   4a41950c13a73bdba9f8fdb97a5ba9b0
#
_cell.length_a   1.000
_cell.length_b   1.000
_cell.length_c   1.000
_cell.angle_alpha   90.00
_cell.angle_beta   90.00
_cell.angle_gamma   90.00
#
_symmetry.space_group_name_H-M   'P 1'
#
loop_
_entity.id
_entity.type
_entity.pdbx_description
1 polymer ?
#
loop_
_entity_poly.entity_id
_entity_poly.type
_entity_poly.pdbx_seq_one_letter_code
_entity_poly.pdbx_strand_id
1 'polypeptide(L)'
;MVSRRTVIAAGAAASLASGLVAAQRTGSNAARFSLKFAPHEGSFASRGGRIEQIAFAADQGFTAWEDNEASLRTVAEQEQMAKALSQRGMTMGVFVASMPKWAQSRPLLGADDGAEREAFLANIRASIDVAKRLNANRMTVVTGFMDPRLPVDIQTARVIDVMRRAGDIVAPHNIAMVMEPLNTRTNHPGVYMQTIAQGFAVARGVNSPAVKILADLYHEQIQSGNLIPTLDTCWSEIGYIQFGDNPGRKEPTTGEINFANIVKWLRSRQYSGVIGMEHGNSIAGRAGEDRLIAAYHEIDRAGGEQG
;
A
#
# COMPACT_ATOMS: atom_id res chain seq x y z
N MET A 1 -43.45 13.35 -84.46
CA MET A 1 -42.44 13.99 -83.62
C MET A 1 -42.70 13.57 -82.17
N VAL A 2 -41.86 12.74 -81.67
CA VAL A 2 -42.13 11.96 -80.47
C VAL A 2 -41.36 12.56 -79.26
N SER A 3 -42.06 13.02 -78.26
CA SER A 3 -41.49 13.49 -77.02
C SER A 3 -41.25 12.29 -76.05
N ARG A 4 -40.02 12.09 -75.64
CA ARG A 4 -39.65 11.09 -74.59
C ARG A 4 -39.76 11.73 -73.21
N ARG A 5 -40.64 11.21 -72.36
CA ARG A 5 -40.69 11.52 -70.97
C ARG A 5 -39.71 10.64 -70.23
N THR A 6 -38.79 11.23 -69.48
CA THR A 6 -37.87 10.58 -68.61
C THR A 6 -38.54 10.40 -67.24
N VAL A 7 -38.63 9.18 -66.74
CA VAL A 7 -39.11 8.85 -65.42
C VAL A 7 -37.90 8.83 -64.47
N ILE A 8 -37.90 9.67 -63.44
CA ILE A 8 -36.89 9.67 -62.37
C ILE A 8 -37.43 8.81 -61.25
N ALA A 9 -36.77 7.70 -60.99
CA ALA A 9 -37.01 6.85 -59.83
C ALA A 9 -36.27 7.45 -58.62
N ALA A 10 -37.03 7.81 -57.58
CA ALA A 10 -36.47 8.24 -56.29
C ALA A 10 -36.14 7.00 -55.44
N GLY A 11 -34.87 6.73 -55.27
CA GLY A 11 -34.39 5.72 -54.31
C GLY A 11 -34.31 6.31 -52.90
N ALA A 12 -35.10 5.79 -51.98
CA ALA A 12 -35.01 6.11 -50.57
C ALA A 12 -33.82 5.39 -49.93
N ALA A 13 -32.79 6.13 -49.58
CA ALA A 13 -31.68 5.62 -48.77
C ALA A 13 -32.08 5.67 -47.28
N ALA A 14 -32.30 4.51 -46.69
CA ALA A 14 -32.47 4.38 -45.23
C ALA A 14 -31.11 4.42 -44.59
N SER A 15 -30.78 5.51 -43.91
CA SER A 15 -29.59 5.65 -43.08
C SER A 15 -29.84 4.96 -41.74
N LEU A 16 -29.20 3.80 -41.53
CA LEU A 16 -29.06 3.15 -40.22
C LEU A 16 -28.11 4.00 -39.37
N ALA A 17 -28.65 4.82 -38.51
CA ALA A 17 -27.92 5.50 -37.45
C ALA A 17 -27.61 4.46 -36.37
N SER A 18 -26.38 3.92 -36.38
CA SER A 18 -25.84 3.12 -35.28
C SER A 18 -25.62 4.04 -34.07
N GLY A 19 -26.60 4.04 -33.16
CA GLY A 19 -26.44 4.71 -31.86
C GLY A 19 -25.38 4.01 -31.04
N LEU A 20 -24.17 4.54 -31.01
CA LEU A 20 -23.22 4.27 -29.96
C LEU A 20 -23.79 4.84 -28.65
N VAL A 21 -24.38 3.98 -27.83
CA VAL A 21 -24.65 4.31 -26.44
C VAL A 21 -23.31 4.43 -25.74
N ALA A 22 -22.80 5.65 -25.66
CA ALA A 22 -21.71 5.98 -24.75
C ALA A 22 -22.22 5.71 -23.34
N ALA A 23 -21.72 4.66 -22.71
CA ALA A 23 -21.94 4.43 -21.30
C ALA A 23 -21.45 5.67 -20.54
N GLN A 24 -22.38 6.49 -20.07
CA GLN A 24 -22.08 7.61 -19.19
C GLN A 24 -21.39 7.05 -17.96
N ARG A 25 -20.11 7.31 -17.83
CA ARG A 25 -19.37 7.16 -16.57
C ARG A 25 -20.00 8.16 -15.60
N THR A 26 -20.92 7.67 -14.77
CA THR A 26 -21.36 8.38 -13.57
C THR A 26 -20.23 8.28 -12.54
N GLY A 27 -19.10 8.91 -12.80
CA GLY A 27 -18.06 9.11 -11.82
C GLY A 27 -18.44 10.31 -10.99
N SER A 28 -18.52 10.15 -9.66
CA SER A 28 -18.61 11.30 -8.77
C SER A 28 -17.41 12.22 -9.03
N ASN A 29 -17.68 13.53 -9.06
CA ASN A 29 -16.72 14.58 -9.41
C ASN A 29 -15.84 14.96 -8.18
N ALA A 30 -15.53 14.01 -7.28
CA ALA A 30 -14.61 14.27 -6.19
C ALA A 30 -13.21 14.57 -6.76
N ALA A 31 -12.61 15.66 -6.34
CA ALA A 31 -11.26 16.01 -6.72
C ALA A 31 -10.30 14.87 -6.31
N ARG A 32 -9.48 14.41 -7.25
CA ARG A 32 -8.48 13.37 -6.96
C ARG A 32 -7.44 13.92 -6.00
N PHE A 33 -6.99 13.07 -5.09
CA PHE A 33 -5.83 13.37 -4.25
C PHE A 33 -4.57 13.56 -5.09
N SER A 34 -3.67 14.41 -4.64
CA SER A 34 -2.38 14.66 -5.31
C SER A 34 -1.37 13.53 -5.07
N LEU A 35 -1.51 12.81 -3.95
CA LEU A 35 -0.75 11.61 -3.61
C LEU A 35 -1.65 10.38 -3.67
N LYS A 36 -1.04 9.21 -3.82
CA LYS A 36 -1.78 7.93 -3.91
C LYS A 36 -2.04 7.37 -2.52
N PHE A 37 -3.01 7.91 -1.81
CA PHE A 37 -3.47 7.32 -0.56
C PHE A 37 -4.23 6.03 -0.82
N ALA A 38 -3.95 4.99 -0.03
CA ALA A 38 -4.49 3.66 -0.18
C ALA A 38 -5.29 3.27 1.07
N PRO A 39 -6.61 3.47 1.10
CA PRO A 39 -7.45 2.86 2.12
C PRO A 39 -7.44 1.34 2.02
N HIS A 40 -7.88 0.67 3.09
CA HIS A 40 -7.96 -0.79 3.18
C HIS A 40 -9.37 -1.26 3.53
N GLU A 41 -9.60 -2.58 3.50
CA GLU A 41 -10.88 -3.15 3.97
C GLU A 41 -11.14 -2.75 5.43
N GLY A 42 -12.31 -2.18 5.67
CA GLY A 42 -12.70 -1.61 6.96
C GLY A 42 -12.68 -0.08 7.01
N SER A 43 -11.90 0.58 6.16
CA SER A 43 -11.90 2.06 6.07
C SER A 43 -13.31 2.61 5.75
N PHE A 44 -14.10 1.85 4.98
CA PHE A 44 -15.45 2.20 4.53
C PHE A 44 -16.45 1.06 4.78
N ALA A 45 -16.40 0.43 5.96
CA ALA A 45 -17.19 -0.75 6.29
C ALA A 45 -18.71 -0.56 6.17
N SER A 46 -19.22 0.67 6.33
CA SER A 46 -20.66 0.96 6.18
C SER A 46 -21.14 0.97 4.71
N ARG A 47 -20.23 0.87 3.74
CA ARG A 47 -20.51 0.92 2.30
C ARG A 47 -20.70 -0.47 1.68
N GLY A 48 -20.52 -1.54 2.45
CA GLY A 48 -20.68 -2.92 2.00
C GLY A 48 -19.40 -3.75 2.13
N GLY A 49 -19.28 -4.80 1.32
CA GLY A 49 -18.12 -5.67 1.28
C GLY A 49 -16.90 -4.99 0.62
N ARG A 50 -15.79 -5.73 0.53
CA ARG A 50 -14.52 -5.21 0.01
C ARG A 50 -14.66 -4.55 -1.37
N ILE A 51 -15.40 -5.15 -2.28
CA ILE A 51 -15.54 -4.64 -3.65
C ILE A 51 -16.34 -3.33 -3.68
N GLU A 52 -17.39 -3.23 -2.88
CA GLU A 52 -18.17 -2.01 -2.71
C GLU A 52 -17.34 -0.90 -2.06
N GLN A 53 -16.49 -1.24 -1.09
CA GLN A 53 -15.57 -0.29 -0.46
C GLN A 53 -14.52 0.22 -1.44
N ILE A 54 -13.94 -0.63 -2.30
CA ILE A 54 -13.01 -0.23 -3.37
C ILE A 54 -13.73 0.73 -4.34
N ALA A 55 -14.94 0.40 -4.75
CA ALA A 55 -15.72 1.26 -5.64
C ALA A 55 -15.99 2.63 -5.00
N PHE A 56 -16.41 2.64 -3.75
CA PHE A 56 -16.64 3.87 -3.00
C PHE A 56 -15.36 4.71 -2.85
N ALA A 57 -14.23 4.08 -2.47
CA ALA A 57 -12.94 4.76 -2.36
C ALA A 57 -12.55 5.46 -3.68
N ALA A 58 -12.70 4.76 -4.81
CA ALA A 58 -12.43 5.35 -6.13
C ALA A 58 -13.34 6.55 -6.42
N ASP A 59 -14.63 6.46 -6.05
CA ASP A 59 -15.60 7.55 -6.21
C ASP A 59 -15.28 8.76 -5.31
N GLN A 60 -14.56 8.55 -4.20
CA GLN A 60 -14.04 9.62 -3.32
C GLN A 60 -12.68 10.17 -3.76
N GLY A 61 -12.13 9.73 -4.89
CA GLY A 61 -10.87 10.26 -5.44
C GLY A 61 -9.61 9.50 -5.02
N PHE A 62 -9.71 8.43 -4.24
CA PHE A 62 -8.58 7.55 -3.94
C PHE A 62 -8.14 6.78 -5.19
N THR A 63 -6.84 6.67 -5.40
CA THR A 63 -6.26 6.04 -6.59
C THR A 63 -5.41 4.81 -6.29
N ALA A 64 -5.43 4.37 -5.04
CA ALA A 64 -4.76 3.15 -4.59
C ALA A 64 -5.60 2.43 -3.53
N TRP A 65 -5.25 1.19 -3.25
CA TRP A 65 -5.86 0.33 -2.24
C TRP A 65 -4.78 -0.53 -1.59
N GLU A 66 -4.89 -0.79 -0.29
CA GLU A 66 -4.00 -1.68 0.44
C GLU A 66 -4.79 -2.87 1.01
N ASP A 67 -4.19 -4.04 1.05
CA ASP A 67 -4.79 -5.21 1.70
C ASP A 67 -3.72 -6.11 2.31
N ASN A 68 -3.41 -5.87 3.57
CA ASN A 68 -2.40 -6.63 4.31
C ASN A 68 -2.73 -8.14 4.40
N GLU A 69 -4.00 -8.52 4.27
CA GLU A 69 -4.46 -9.91 4.34
C GLU A 69 -4.57 -10.59 2.97
N ALA A 70 -4.19 -9.93 1.88
CA ALA A 70 -4.43 -10.44 0.54
C ALA A 70 -3.79 -11.82 0.27
N SER A 71 -2.66 -12.14 0.91
CA SER A 71 -2.03 -13.47 0.81
C SER A 71 -2.86 -14.59 1.47
N LEU A 72 -3.74 -14.26 2.41
CA LEU A 72 -4.61 -15.20 3.11
C LEU A 72 -5.95 -15.42 2.38
N ARG A 73 -6.26 -14.61 1.38
CA ARG A 73 -7.50 -14.71 0.61
C ARG A 73 -7.43 -15.81 -0.42
N THR A 74 -8.57 -16.34 -0.78
CA THR A 74 -8.68 -17.31 -1.89
C THR A 74 -8.27 -16.67 -3.22
N VAL A 75 -7.85 -17.50 -4.18
CA VAL A 75 -7.52 -17.04 -5.53
C VAL A 75 -8.68 -16.26 -6.17
N ALA A 76 -9.91 -16.72 -6.00
CA ALA A 76 -11.09 -16.06 -6.54
C ALA A 76 -11.31 -14.66 -5.93
N GLU A 77 -11.10 -14.48 -4.62
CA GLU A 77 -11.19 -13.16 -3.96
C GLU A 77 -10.08 -12.21 -4.43
N GLN A 78 -8.85 -12.72 -4.61
CA GLN A 78 -7.74 -11.95 -5.15
C GLN A 78 -8.03 -11.48 -6.58
N GLU A 79 -8.58 -12.35 -7.44
CA GLU A 79 -8.97 -12.02 -8.81
C GLU A 79 -10.11 -11.00 -8.88
N GLN A 80 -11.12 -11.14 -8.00
CA GLN A 80 -12.21 -10.17 -7.88
C GLN A 80 -11.68 -8.79 -7.48
N MET A 81 -10.77 -8.73 -6.50
CA MET A 81 -10.13 -7.49 -6.06
C MET A 81 -9.28 -6.88 -7.20
N ALA A 82 -8.44 -7.67 -7.85
CA ALA A 82 -7.63 -7.21 -8.98
C ALA A 82 -8.49 -6.61 -10.11
N LYS A 83 -9.60 -7.28 -10.44
CA LYS A 83 -10.57 -6.79 -11.41
C LYS A 83 -11.21 -5.46 -10.98
N ALA A 84 -11.64 -5.35 -9.73
CA ALA A 84 -12.25 -4.12 -9.22
C ALA A 84 -11.27 -2.95 -9.26
N LEU A 85 -10.01 -3.15 -8.82
CA LEU A 85 -8.95 -2.14 -8.89
C LEU A 85 -8.66 -1.71 -10.33
N SER A 86 -8.50 -2.66 -11.23
CA SER A 86 -8.25 -2.39 -12.65
C SER A 86 -9.38 -1.60 -13.31
N GLN A 87 -10.64 -1.95 -13.05
CA GLN A 87 -11.81 -1.25 -13.59
C GLN A 87 -11.90 0.21 -13.11
N ARG A 88 -11.36 0.51 -11.94
CA ARG A 88 -11.35 1.85 -11.35
C ARG A 88 -10.03 2.61 -11.58
N GLY A 89 -9.04 1.98 -12.22
CA GLY A 89 -7.72 2.57 -12.45
C GLY A 89 -6.94 2.82 -11.15
N MET A 90 -7.18 1.97 -10.13
CA MET A 90 -6.49 2.04 -8.83
C MET A 90 -5.24 1.16 -8.83
N THR A 91 -4.23 1.61 -8.09
CA THR A 91 -2.98 0.87 -7.87
C THR A 91 -3.12 -0.01 -6.62
N MET A 92 -2.68 -1.27 -6.69
CA MET A 92 -2.50 -2.09 -5.48
C MET A 92 -1.28 -1.60 -4.70
N GLY A 93 -1.43 -1.38 -3.41
CA GLY A 93 -0.36 -1.10 -2.46
C GLY A 93 0.37 -2.37 -2.03
N VAL A 94 0.67 -2.48 -0.73
CA VAL A 94 1.30 -3.68 -0.17
C VAL A 94 0.27 -4.72 0.25
N PHE A 95 0.76 -5.94 0.40
CA PHE A 95 0.17 -7.02 1.18
C PHE A 95 1.26 -7.71 1.99
N VAL A 96 0.91 -8.40 3.06
CA VAL A 96 1.89 -9.09 3.90
C VAL A 96 2.25 -10.44 3.29
N ALA A 97 3.52 -10.60 2.91
CA ALA A 97 4.08 -11.85 2.41
C ALA A 97 4.58 -12.76 3.53
N SER A 98 5.11 -12.16 4.60
CA SER A 98 5.59 -12.92 5.75
C SER A 98 5.56 -12.05 7.01
N MET A 99 5.02 -12.64 8.09
CA MET A 99 5.06 -12.07 9.44
C MET A 99 5.27 -13.19 10.46
N PRO A 100 5.76 -12.87 11.67
CA PRO A 100 5.88 -13.87 12.73
C PRO A 100 4.49 -14.32 13.22
N LYS A 101 4.46 -15.49 13.81
CA LYS A 101 3.30 -15.93 14.60
C LYS A 101 3.32 -15.20 15.94
N TRP A 102 2.61 -14.09 16.04
CA TRP A 102 2.64 -13.17 17.17
C TRP A 102 2.49 -13.85 18.52
N ALA A 103 1.57 -14.82 18.64
CA ALA A 103 1.32 -15.56 19.87
C ALA A 103 2.52 -16.41 20.34
N GLN A 104 3.49 -16.70 19.47
CA GLN A 104 4.64 -17.54 19.79
C GLN A 104 5.88 -16.75 20.15
N SER A 105 5.93 -15.45 19.80
CA SER A 105 7.07 -14.53 20.03
C SER A 105 8.43 -15.15 19.65
N ARG A 106 8.45 -15.92 18.54
CA ARG A 106 9.67 -16.63 18.11
C ARG A 106 10.55 -15.74 17.25
N PRO A 107 11.88 -15.78 17.46
CA PRO A 107 12.82 -15.26 16.48
C PRO A 107 12.57 -15.88 15.11
N LEU A 108 12.62 -15.07 14.05
CA LEU A 108 12.39 -15.56 12.69
C LEU A 108 13.69 -15.50 11.86
N LEU A 109 14.04 -14.31 11.36
CA LEU A 109 15.18 -14.17 10.46
C LEU A 109 16.52 -14.04 11.18
N GLY A 110 16.53 -13.49 12.40
CA GLY A 110 17.73 -13.33 13.22
C GLY A 110 18.18 -14.62 13.94
N ALA A 111 17.31 -15.64 14.03
CA ALA A 111 17.61 -16.91 14.67
C ALA A 111 18.62 -17.76 13.88
N ASP A 112 19.17 -18.77 14.54
CA ASP A 112 19.97 -19.82 13.90
C ASP A 112 19.13 -21.05 13.59
N ASP A 113 17.99 -20.82 12.97
CA ASP A 113 17.05 -21.87 12.60
C ASP A 113 16.93 -21.96 11.06
N GLY A 114 17.58 -23.00 10.51
CA GLY A 114 17.53 -23.25 9.08
C GLY A 114 16.13 -23.54 8.56
N ALA A 115 15.30 -24.24 9.35
CA ALA A 115 13.94 -24.60 8.95
C ALA A 115 13.03 -23.36 8.87
N GLU A 116 13.09 -22.46 9.85
CA GLU A 116 12.31 -21.21 9.82
C GLU A 116 12.73 -20.31 8.64
N ARG A 117 14.02 -20.24 8.34
CA ARG A 117 14.52 -19.48 7.19
C ARG A 117 14.06 -20.06 5.86
N GLU A 118 14.09 -21.37 5.67
CA GLU A 118 13.57 -22.01 4.46
C GLU A 118 12.05 -21.87 4.35
N ALA A 119 11.30 -21.96 5.45
CA ALA A 119 9.87 -21.67 5.47
C ALA A 119 9.58 -20.22 5.06
N PHE A 120 10.34 -19.26 5.55
CA PHE A 120 10.25 -17.87 5.11
C PHE A 120 10.49 -17.73 3.60
N LEU A 121 11.55 -18.31 3.07
CA LEU A 121 11.85 -18.26 1.63
C LEU A 121 10.77 -18.94 0.77
N ALA A 122 10.15 -20.03 1.28
CA ALA A 122 9.02 -20.66 0.63
C ALA A 122 7.79 -19.73 0.56
N ASN A 123 7.48 -19.02 1.65
CA ASN A 123 6.41 -18.01 1.68
C ASN A 123 6.68 -16.87 0.68
N ILE A 124 7.93 -16.42 0.58
CA ILE A 124 8.31 -15.39 -0.41
C ILE A 124 8.05 -15.88 -1.84
N ARG A 125 8.42 -17.13 -2.17
CA ARG A 125 8.14 -17.72 -3.48
C ARG A 125 6.64 -17.79 -3.76
N ALA A 126 5.84 -18.26 -2.81
CA ALA A 126 4.38 -18.34 -2.95
C ALA A 126 3.72 -16.95 -3.12
N SER A 127 4.28 -15.92 -2.47
CA SER A 127 3.78 -14.54 -2.55
C SER A 127 3.98 -13.90 -3.93
N ILE A 128 4.87 -14.42 -4.76
CA ILE A 128 5.05 -13.93 -6.14
C ILE A 128 3.76 -14.11 -6.96
N ASP A 129 3.06 -15.24 -6.81
CA ASP A 129 1.83 -15.48 -7.55
C ASP A 129 0.68 -14.59 -7.06
N VAL A 130 0.65 -14.28 -5.75
CA VAL A 130 -0.28 -13.29 -5.18
C VAL A 130 0.00 -11.91 -5.77
N ALA A 131 1.26 -11.48 -5.75
CA ALA A 131 1.67 -10.18 -6.30
C ALA A 131 1.31 -10.04 -7.78
N LYS A 132 1.59 -11.06 -8.60
CA LYS A 132 1.24 -11.08 -10.02
C LYS A 132 -0.27 -10.98 -10.23
N ARG A 133 -1.06 -11.73 -9.46
CA ARG A 133 -2.52 -11.75 -9.57
C ARG A 133 -3.13 -10.39 -9.22
N LEU A 134 -2.59 -9.73 -8.21
CA LEU A 134 -3.03 -8.42 -7.75
C LEU A 134 -2.41 -7.25 -8.52
N ASN A 135 -1.46 -7.51 -9.42
CA ASN A 135 -0.63 -6.48 -10.04
C ASN A 135 0.08 -5.59 -8.98
N ALA A 136 0.49 -6.20 -7.87
CA ALA A 136 1.25 -5.57 -6.80
C ALA A 136 2.75 -5.67 -7.10
N ASN A 137 3.50 -4.61 -6.83
CA ASN A 137 4.96 -4.58 -6.98
C ASN A 137 5.69 -4.39 -5.65
N ARG A 138 4.96 -4.42 -4.54
CA ARG A 138 5.47 -4.33 -3.17
C ARG A 138 4.78 -5.37 -2.30
N MET A 139 5.53 -5.96 -1.38
CA MET A 139 5.00 -6.84 -0.35
C MET A 139 5.74 -6.64 0.97
N THR A 140 5.01 -6.62 2.06
CA THR A 140 5.53 -6.38 3.41
C THR A 140 6.16 -7.64 3.98
N VAL A 141 7.27 -7.46 4.67
CA VAL A 141 7.97 -8.48 5.43
C VAL A 141 8.27 -7.96 6.83
N VAL A 142 7.84 -8.72 7.84
CA VAL A 142 8.22 -8.50 9.24
C VAL A 142 9.31 -9.49 9.62
N THR A 143 10.45 -8.99 10.12
CA THR A 143 11.67 -9.78 10.36
C THR A 143 11.59 -10.71 11.57
N GLY A 144 10.54 -10.58 12.39
CA GLY A 144 10.29 -11.43 13.56
C GLY A 144 10.86 -10.87 14.85
N PHE A 145 10.86 -11.70 15.89
CA PHE A 145 11.33 -11.33 17.22
C PHE A 145 12.85 -11.44 17.36
N MET A 146 13.38 -10.70 18.31
CA MET A 146 14.78 -10.78 18.70
C MET A 146 15.04 -12.07 19.49
N ASP A 147 16.16 -12.74 19.26
CA ASP A 147 16.66 -13.79 20.16
C ASP A 147 17.50 -13.15 21.27
N PRO A 148 17.03 -13.12 22.53
CA PRO A 148 17.75 -12.45 23.61
C PRO A 148 19.07 -13.14 23.97
N ARG A 149 19.32 -14.36 23.46
CA ARG A 149 20.56 -15.12 23.69
C ARG A 149 21.68 -14.76 22.72
N LEU A 150 21.36 -13.97 21.66
CA LEU A 150 22.29 -13.62 20.60
C LEU A 150 22.57 -12.11 20.56
N PRO A 151 23.81 -11.69 20.37
CA PRO A 151 24.11 -10.30 20.09
C PRO A 151 23.33 -9.76 18.89
N VAL A 152 22.89 -8.51 18.97
CA VAL A 152 22.08 -7.85 17.91
C VAL A 152 22.84 -7.82 16.57
N ASP A 153 24.16 -7.62 16.60
CA ASP A 153 24.99 -7.57 15.41
C ASP A 153 25.01 -8.91 14.65
N ILE A 154 25.03 -10.03 15.38
CA ILE A 154 24.92 -11.38 14.80
C ILE A 154 23.56 -11.58 14.14
N GLN A 155 22.50 -11.14 14.82
CA GLN A 155 21.14 -11.20 14.25
C GLN A 155 21.03 -10.33 13.00
N THR A 156 21.63 -9.15 13.01
CA THR A 156 21.64 -8.24 11.85
C THR A 156 22.33 -8.89 10.65
N ALA A 157 23.48 -9.51 10.83
CA ALA A 157 24.18 -10.22 9.77
C ALA A 157 23.29 -11.35 9.17
N ARG A 158 22.63 -12.11 10.02
CA ARG A 158 21.73 -13.20 9.59
C ARG A 158 20.50 -12.67 8.83
N VAL A 159 19.89 -11.59 9.30
CA VAL A 159 18.77 -10.94 8.61
C VAL A 159 19.21 -10.46 7.22
N ILE A 160 20.38 -9.84 7.12
CA ILE A 160 20.94 -9.41 5.83
C ILE A 160 21.11 -10.59 4.88
N ASP A 161 21.66 -11.70 5.33
CA ASP A 161 21.90 -12.88 4.50
C ASP A 161 20.60 -13.50 3.99
N VAL A 162 19.59 -13.64 4.85
CA VAL A 162 18.27 -14.19 4.48
C VAL A 162 17.55 -13.24 3.53
N MET A 163 17.56 -11.94 3.81
CA MET A 163 16.90 -10.94 2.97
C MET A 163 17.58 -10.80 1.60
N ARG A 164 18.90 -11.02 1.50
CA ARG A 164 19.60 -11.08 0.20
C ARG A 164 19.11 -12.25 -0.64
N ARG A 165 19.04 -13.46 -0.05
CA ARG A 165 18.48 -14.64 -0.73
C ARG A 165 17.02 -14.43 -1.16
N ALA A 166 16.21 -13.81 -0.32
CA ALA A 166 14.83 -13.47 -0.65
C ALA A 166 14.76 -12.41 -1.77
N GLY A 167 15.64 -11.42 -1.74
CA GLY A 167 15.78 -10.40 -2.80
C GLY A 167 16.07 -11.02 -4.16
N ASP A 168 16.99 -11.99 -4.22
CA ASP A 168 17.34 -12.71 -5.46
C ASP A 168 16.13 -13.49 -6.01
N ILE A 169 15.23 -13.98 -5.15
CA ILE A 169 14.01 -14.68 -5.56
C ILE A 169 13.01 -13.72 -6.21
N VAL A 170 12.81 -12.52 -5.68
CA VAL A 170 11.73 -11.62 -6.14
C VAL A 170 12.18 -10.63 -7.23
N ALA A 171 13.47 -10.31 -7.30
CA ALA A 171 14.02 -9.34 -8.26
C ALA A 171 13.66 -9.64 -9.73
N PRO A 172 13.72 -10.91 -10.23
CA PRO A 172 13.35 -11.23 -11.61
C PRO A 172 11.87 -10.93 -11.94
N HIS A 173 11.04 -10.73 -10.93
CA HIS A 173 9.61 -10.46 -11.07
C HIS A 173 9.23 -8.97 -10.95
N ASN A 174 10.22 -8.06 -10.82
CA ASN A 174 10.01 -6.64 -10.56
C ASN A 174 9.18 -6.37 -9.28
N ILE A 175 9.34 -7.23 -8.28
CA ILE A 175 8.71 -7.09 -6.96
C ILE A 175 9.79 -6.68 -5.98
N ALA A 176 9.47 -5.76 -5.07
CA ALA A 176 10.33 -5.45 -3.94
C ALA A 176 9.63 -5.80 -2.62
N MET A 177 10.36 -6.45 -1.74
CA MET A 177 9.98 -6.60 -0.34
C MET A 177 10.25 -5.29 0.39
N VAL A 178 9.32 -4.89 1.23
CA VAL A 178 9.46 -3.76 2.13
C VAL A 178 9.45 -4.25 3.56
N MET A 179 10.59 -4.14 4.25
CA MET A 179 10.74 -4.54 5.65
C MET A 179 10.09 -3.47 6.53
N GLU A 180 9.26 -3.89 7.46
CA GLU A 180 8.54 -3.00 8.37
C GLU A 180 9.19 -2.99 9.76
N PRO A 181 9.76 -1.86 10.19
CA PRO A 181 10.13 -1.60 11.56
C PRO A 181 8.87 -1.35 12.41
N LEU A 182 8.81 -2.01 13.58
CA LEU A 182 7.64 -1.97 14.45
C LEU A 182 8.02 -1.46 15.84
N ASN A 183 7.19 -0.59 16.44
CA ASN A 183 7.46 -0.09 17.77
C ASN A 183 7.33 -1.18 18.84
N THR A 184 8.27 -1.17 19.79
CA THR A 184 8.30 -2.10 20.91
C THR A 184 7.65 -1.53 22.18
N ARG A 185 7.38 -0.23 22.19
CA ARG A 185 6.89 0.49 23.38
C ARG A 185 5.41 0.24 23.64
N THR A 186 4.62 0.00 22.60
CA THR A 186 3.16 -0.12 22.70
C THR A 186 2.63 -1.38 22.05
N ASN A 187 3.04 -1.69 20.80
CA ASN A 187 2.36 -2.70 20.00
C ASN A 187 3.07 -4.03 19.88
N HIS A 188 4.40 -4.03 19.70
CA HIS A 188 5.14 -5.23 19.32
C HIS A 188 6.41 -5.44 20.17
N PRO A 189 6.26 -5.63 21.52
CA PRO A 189 7.43 -5.81 22.39
C PRO A 189 8.27 -7.02 21.96
N GLY A 190 9.58 -6.82 21.88
CA GLY A 190 10.54 -7.86 21.54
C GLY A 190 10.79 -8.10 20.05
N VAL A 191 10.20 -7.35 19.12
CA VAL A 191 10.56 -7.46 17.69
C VAL A 191 12.01 -7.04 17.46
N TYR A 192 12.63 -7.65 16.46
CA TYR A 192 14.02 -7.36 16.10
C TYR A 192 14.16 -5.99 15.44
N MET A 193 13.41 -5.70 14.38
CA MET A 193 13.52 -4.45 13.64
C MET A 193 12.56 -3.40 14.22
N GLN A 194 13.09 -2.32 14.80
CA GLN A 194 12.35 -1.38 15.63
C GLN A 194 12.30 0.04 15.06
N THR A 195 13.26 0.42 14.21
CA THR A 195 13.39 1.78 13.68
C THR A 195 13.67 1.77 12.18
N ILE A 196 13.27 2.83 11.49
CA ILE A 196 13.63 3.06 10.09
C ILE A 196 15.15 3.05 9.90
N ALA A 197 15.92 3.62 10.84
CA ALA A 197 17.38 3.64 10.79
C ALA A 197 17.97 2.22 10.85
N GLN A 198 17.43 1.31 11.67
CA GLN A 198 17.84 -0.09 11.68
C GLN A 198 17.49 -0.78 10.37
N GLY A 199 16.29 -0.54 9.83
CA GLY A 199 15.88 -1.01 8.49
C GLY A 199 16.83 -0.52 7.39
N PHE A 200 17.29 0.74 7.47
CA PHE A 200 18.26 1.31 6.54
C PHE A 200 19.59 0.56 6.58
N ALA A 201 20.13 0.26 7.76
CA ALA A 201 21.36 -0.50 7.89
C ALA A 201 21.23 -1.90 7.26
N VAL A 202 20.11 -2.58 7.48
CA VAL A 202 19.83 -3.89 6.86
C VAL A 202 19.69 -3.77 5.34
N ALA A 203 18.89 -2.84 4.82
CA ALA A 203 18.68 -2.67 3.38
C ALA A 203 20.01 -2.33 2.66
N ARG A 204 20.82 -1.46 3.25
CA ARG A 204 22.17 -1.16 2.74
C ARG A 204 23.10 -2.38 2.77
N GLY A 205 23.04 -3.20 3.83
CA GLY A 205 23.81 -4.44 3.93
C GLY A 205 23.37 -5.49 2.90
N VAL A 206 22.08 -5.57 2.59
CA VAL A 206 21.54 -6.42 1.52
C VAL A 206 21.97 -5.93 0.14
N ASN A 207 21.99 -4.62 -0.08
CA ASN A 207 22.39 -3.96 -1.31
C ASN A 207 21.63 -4.45 -2.56
N SER A 208 20.28 -4.49 -2.44
CA SER A 208 19.40 -4.92 -3.54
C SER A 208 18.22 -3.94 -3.70
N PRO A 209 17.86 -3.56 -4.94
CA PRO A 209 16.66 -2.76 -5.17
C PRO A 209 15.36 -3.52 -4.84
N ALA A 210 15.42 -4.84 -4.72
CA ALA A 210 14.30 -5.70 -4.37
C ALA A 210 14.06 -5.82 -2.85
N VAL A 211 14.88 -5.14 -2.01
CA VAL A 211 14.72 -5.11 -0.55
C VAL A 211 14.80 -3.67 -0.08
N LYS A 212 13.69 -3.16 0.43
CA LYS A 212 13.52 -1.78 0.85
C LYS A 212 12.85 -1.73 2.23
N ILE A 213 12.51 -0.53 2.69
CA ILE A 213 11.87 -0.26 3.98
C ILE A 213 10.43 0.17 3.72
N LEU A 214 9.50 -0.34 4.52
CA LEU A 214 8.21 0.24 4.76
C LEU A 214 8.34 1.19 5.95
N ALA A 215 8.10 2.47 5.73
CA ALA A 215 8.10 3.48 6.76
C ALA A 215 6.66 3.71 7.27
N ASP A 216 6.23 2.95 8.29
CA ASP A 216 5.01 3.24 9.03
C ASP A 216 5.29 4.37 10.03
N LEU A 217 4.67 5.52 9.78
CA LEU A 217 4.91 6.73 10.58
C LEU A 217 4.29 6.65 11.98
N TYR A 218 3.27 5.84 12.18
CA TYR A 218 2.73 5.56 13.50
C TYR A 218 3.75 4.80 14.35
N HIS A 219 4.36 3.76 13.79
CA HIS A 219 5.36 2.99 14.51
C HIS A 219 6.62 3.81 14.79
N GLU A 220 7.13 4.54 13.82
CA GLU A 220 8.33 5.37 14.00
C GLU A 220 8.09 6.53 14.98
N GLN A 221 6.90 7.15 14.98
CA GLN A 221 6.57 8.21 15.93
C GLN A 221 6.66 7.71 17.37
N ILE A 222 6.08 6.55 17.66
CA ILE A 222 6.11 5.95 19.00
C ILE A 222 7.54 5.54 19.40
N GLN A 223 8.29 4.97 18.46
CA GLN A 223 9.61 4.39 18.75
C GLN A 223 10.67 5.45 18.91
N SER A 224 10.75 6.40 17.98
CA SER A 224 11.88 7.32 17.83
C SER A 224 11.46 8.78 17.65
N GLY A 225 10.30 9.04 17.04
CA GLY A 225 9.93 10.38 16.59
C GLY A 225 10.82 10.90 15.46
N ASN A 226 10.99 12.22 15.36
CA ASN A 226 11.90 12.87 14.41
C ASN A 226 11.67 12.44 12.96
N LEU A 227 10.40 12.32 12.53
CA LEU A 227 9.98 11.62 11.32
C LEU A 227 10.62 12.14 10.04
N ILE A 228 10.48 13.46 9.74
CA ILE A 228 11.00 14.03 8.48
C ILE A 228 12.52 13.90 8.36
N PRO A 229 13.34 14.25 9.37
CA PRO A 229 14.79 14.04 9.29
C PRO A 229 15.20 12.58 9.14
N THR A 230 14.47 11.65 9.78
CA THR A 230 14.72 10.20 9.65
C THR A 230 14.40 9.72 8.24
N LEU A 231 13.24 10.10 7.69
CA LEU A 231 12.87 9.79 6.30
C LEU A 231 13.87 10.36 5.30
N ASP A 232 14.33 11.60 5.52
CA ASP A 232 15.30 12.28 4.65
C ASP A 232 16.64 11.52 4.59
N THR A 233 17.14 11.15 5.75
CA THR A 233 18.41 10.41 5.88
C THR A 233 18.32 9.01 5.25
N CYS A 234 17.18 8.34 5.40
CA CYS A 234 16.95 6.96 4.95
C CYS A 234 16.30 6.87 3.57
N TRP A 235 16.07 7.99 2.88
CA TRP A 235 15.21 8.08 1.70
C TRP A 235 15.54 7.10 0.59
N SER A 236 16.82 6.85 0.33
CA SER A 236 17.27 5.93 -0.72
C SER A 236 16.80 4.49 -0.54
N GLU A 237 16.44 4.12 0.68
CA GLU A 237 15.98 2.77 1.03
C GLU A 237 14.49 2.70 1.38
N ILE A 238 13.77 3.83 1.39
CA ILE A 238 12.32 3.83 1.58
C ILE A 238 11.63 3.34 0.30
N GLY A 239 10.89 2.24 0.42
CA GLY A 239 10.13 1.62 -0.67
C GLY A 239 8.61 1.78 -0.56
N TYR A 240 8.11 2.07 0.62
CA TYR A 240 6.69 2.26 0.91
C TYR A 240 6.50 3.11 2.17
N ILE A 241 5.36 3.78 2.28
CA ILE A 241 5.03 4.62 3.44
C ILE A 241 3.63 4.24 3.92
N GLN A 242 3.43 4.21 5.24
CA GLN A 242 2.10 4.07 5.84
C GLN A 242 1.83 5.21 6.81
N PHE A 243 0.58 5.67 6.82
CA PHE A 243 0.05 6.70 7.70
C PHE A 243 -0.87 6.08 8.75
N GLY A 244 -0.72 6.50 9.96
CA GLY A 244 -1.59 6.30 11.11
C GLY A 244 -1.21 7.32 12.16
N ASP A 245 -2.17 8.03 12.74
CA ASP A 245 -1.87 9.08 13.72
C ASP A 245 -1.64 8.51 15.12
N ASN A 246 -0.77 9.13 15.87
CA ASN A 246 -0.47 8.78 17.25
C ASN A 246 -0.90 9.95 18.18
N PRO A 247 -1.57 9.62 19.31
CA PRO A 247 -1.94 8.30 19.81
C PRO A 247 -3.20 7.73 19.14
N GLY A 248 -3.38 6.42 19.24
CA GLY A 248 -4.65 5.74 18.91
C GLY A 248 -4.72 5.10 17.54
N ARG A 249 -3.75 5.31 16.64
CA ARG A 249 -3.69 4.73 15.29
C ARG A 249 -4.98 4.98 14.50
N LYS A 250 -5.30 6.27 14.33
CA LYS A 250 -6.48 6.76 13.61
C LYS A 250 -6.10 7.60 12.40
N GLU A 251 -7.12 8.14 11.71
CA GLU A 251 -6.91 9.03 10.57
C GLU A 251 -6.09 10.28 10.96
N PRO A 252 -5.36 10.91 10.02
CA PRO A 252 -4.66 12.18 10.25
C PRO A 252 -5.52 13.23 10.94
N THR A 253 -4.90 14.13 11.68
CA THR A 253 -5.55 15.22 12.46
C THR A 253 -6.23 14.76 13.76
N THR A 254 -6.08 13.50 14.14
CA THR A 254 -6.62 13.00 15.42
C THR A 254 -5.57 12.92 16.52
N GLY A 255 -4.29 13.01 16.19
CA GLY A 255 -3.18 12.88 17.12
C GLY A 255 -2.13 14.00 16.98
N GLU A 256 -0.87 13.64 17.19
CA GLU A 256 0.25 14.59 17.29
C GLU A 256 1.11 14.70 16.02
N ILE A 257 0.90 13.82 15.03
CA ILE A 257 1.73 13.80 13.81
C ILE A 257 1.27 14.93 12.86
N ASN A 258 2.20 15.79 12.45
CA ASN A 258 1.90 16.83 11.47
C ASN A 258 1.97 16.28 10.05
N PHE A 259 0.91 15.58 9.62
CA PHE A 259 0.82 15.01 8.29
C PHE A 259 0.82 16.05 7.16
N ALA A 260 0.32 17.26 7.38
CA ALA A 260 0.38 18.33 6.38
C ALA A 260 1.84 18.67 6.01
N ASN A 261 2.73 18.78 7.00
CA ASN A 261 4.15 18.99 6.75
C ASN A 261 4.82 17.76 6.09
N ILE A 262 4.40 16.54 6.46
CA ILE A 262 4.90 15.32 5.84
C ILE A 262 4.49 15.25 4.37
N VAL A 263 3.23 15.55 4.04
CA VAL A 263 2.73 15.61 2.66
C VAL A 263 3.48 16.68 1.85
N LYS A 264 3.70 17.86 2.41
CA LYS A 264 4.52 18.91 1.78
C LYS A 264 5.94 18.43 1.47
N TRP A 265 6.56 17.75 2.44
CA TRP A 265 7.90 17.18 2.28
C TRP A 265 7.92 16.08 1.22
N LEU A 266 6.96 15.14 1.22
CA LEU A 266 6.85 14.08 0.21
C LEU A 266 6.70 14.64 -1.21
N ARG A 267 5.92 15.71 -1.39
CA ARG A 267 5.79 16.42 -2.67
C ARG A 267 7.11 17.04 -3.11
N SER A 268 7.84 17.67 -2.19
CA SER A 268 9.16 18.24 -2.51
C SER A 268 10.16 17.18 -2.96
N ARG A 269 9.97 15.92 -2.52
CA ARG A 269 10.72 14.74 -2.98
C ARG A 269 10.15 14.08 -4.24
N GLN A 270 9.08 14.65 -4.82
CA GLN A 270 8.38 14.09 -5.99
C GLN A 270 7.93 12.63 -5.76
N TYR A 271 7.50 12.33 -4.53
CA TYR A 271 7.06 10.98 -4.20
C TYR A 271 5.83 10.59 -5.02
N SER A 272 5.94 9.52 -5.80
CA SER A 272 4.90 9.00 -6.68
C SER A 272 4.40 7.61 -6.25
N GLY A 273 4.94 7.09 -5.14
CA GLY A 273 4.56 5.80 -4.56
C GLY A 273 3.18 5.84 -3.90
N VAL A 274 2.76 4.69 -3.41
CA VAL A 274 1.52 4.54 -2.64
C VAL A 274 1.79 4.85 -1.17
N ILE A 275 0.83 5.47 -0.49
CA ILE A 275 0.82 5.70 0.95
C ILE A 275 -0.34 4.91 1.53
N GLY A 276 -0.04 3.84 2.27
CA GLY A 276 -1.03 3.02 2.96
C GLY A 276 -1.70 3.79 4.10
N MET A 277 -2.99 3.58 4.28
CA MET A 277 -3.78 4.17 5.37
C MET A 277 -3.97 3.14 6.47
N GLU A 278 -2.88 2.72 7.14
CA GLU A 278 -2.90 1.64 8.12
C GLU A 278 -3.38 2.10 9.50
N HIS A 279 -4.65 2.43 9.56
CA HIS A 279 -5.31 2.92 10.77
C HIS A 279 -6.81 2.61 10.78
N GLY A 280 -7.40 2.62 11.97
CA GLY A 280 -8.87 2.59 12.09
C GLY A 280 -9.46 4.00 12.04
N ASN A 281 -10.79 4.09 11.96
CA ASN A 281 -11.52 5.35 12.04
C ASN A 281 -11.69 5.79 13.50
N SER A 282 -11.57 7.08 13.79
CA SER A 282 -11.76 7.64 15.14
C SER A 282 -13.22 7.61 15.59
N ILE A 283 -14.15 7.65 14.63
CA ILE A 283 -15.59 7.58 14.83
C ILE A 283 -16.13 6.40 14.02
N ALA A 284 -17.08 5.66 14.59
CA ALA A 284 -17.69 4.52 13.91
C ALA A 284 -18.70 4.94 12.83
N GLY A 285 -18.91 4.05 11.85
CA GLY A 285 -19.93 4.18 10.82
C GLY A 285 -19.67 5.33 9.83
N ARG A 286 -20.72 5.76 9.15
CA ARG A 286 -20.63 6.74 8.04
C ARG A 286 -19.98 8.05 8.46
N ALA A 287 -20.28 8.54 9.65
CA ALA A 287 -19.68 9.78 10.16
C ALA A 287 -18.15 9.69 10.28
N GLY A 288 -17.62 8.51 10.69
CA GLY A 288 -16.19 8.25 10.73
C GLY A 288 -15.56 8.14 9.35
N GLU A 289 -16.25 7.51 8.40
CA GLU A 289 -15.82 7.43 7.02
C GLU A 289 -15.74 8.80 6.35
N ASP A 290 -16.75 9.66 6.58
CA ASP A 290 -16.78 11.02 6.04
C ASP A 290 -15.67 11.89 6.70
N ARG A 291 -15.41 11.71 8.00
CA ARG A 291 -14.29 12.36 8.70
C ARG A 291 -12.93 11.92 8.15
N LEU A 292 -12.74 10.63 7.92
CA LEU A 292 -11.52 10.10 7.30
C LEU A 292 -11.25 10.77 5.95
N ILE A 293 -12.25 10.82 5.07
CA ILE A 293 -12.13 11.48 3.75
C ILE A 293 -11.77 12.95 3.92
N ALA A 294 -12.45 13.66 4.82
CA ALA A 294 -12.19 15.07 5.09
C ALA A 294 -10.76 15.31 5.60
N ALA A 295 -10.26 14.46 6.51
CA ALA A 295 -8.90 14.56 7.05
C ALA A 295 -7.83 14.38 5.96
N TYR A 296 -8.01 13.41 5.06
CA TYR A 296 -7.07 13.23 3.94
C TYR A 296 -7.12 14.40 2.94
N HIS A 297 -8.30 14.95 2.65
CA HIS A 297 -8.40 16.16 1.84
C HIS A 297 -7.74 17.38 2.52
N GLU A 298 -7.85 17.50 3.84
CA GLU A 298 -7.23 18.56 4.61
C GLU A 298 -5.70 18.53 4.48
N ILE A 299 -5.07 17.38 4.79
CA ILE A 299 -3.61 17.26 4.71
C ILE A 299 -3.09 17.34 3.28
N ASP A 300 -3.87 16.88 2.30
CA ASP A 300 -3.50 16.96 0.89
C ASP A 300 -3.53 18.41 0.39
N ARG A 301 -4.54 19.20 0.74
CA ARG A 301 -4.60 20.64 0.42
C ARG A 301 -3.51 21.44 1.12
N ALA A 302 -3.38 21.30 2.44
CA ALA A 302 -2.39 22.02 3.23
C ALA A 302 -0.95 21.75 2.76
N GLY A 303 -0.66 20.52 2.35
CA GLY A 303 0.63 20.19 1.73
C GLY A 303 0.86 20.79 0.33
N GLY A 304 -0.18 21.36 -0.31
CA GLY A 304 -0.11 21.99 -1.64
C GLY A 304 -0.01 23.50 -1.64
N GLU A 305 -0.34 24.16 -0.53
CA GLU A 305 -0.20 25.61 -0.41
C GLU A 305 1.29 25.96 -0.32
N GLN A 306 1.81 26.52 -1.42
CA GLN A 306 3.15 27.11 -1.43
C GLN A 306 3.02 28.48 -0.74
N GLY A 307 3.71 28.63 0.40
CA GLY A 307 3.93 29.93 1.02
C GLY A 307 4.92 30.75 0.21
#